data_d422e2e9a0b1da8e7cc9ecd2c844f67a
#
_entry.id   d422e2e9a0b1da8e7cc9ecd2c844f67a
#
_cell.length_a   1.000
_cell.length_b   1.000
_cell.length_c   1.000
_cell.angle_alpha   90.00
_cell.angle_beta   90.00
_cell.angle_gamma   90.00
#
_symmetry.space_group_name_H-M   'P 1'
#
loop_
_entity.id
_entity.type
_entity.pdbx_description
1 polymer ?
#
loop_
_entity_poly.entity_id
_entity_poly.type
_entity_poly.pdbx_seq_one_letter_code
_entity_poly.pdbx_strand_id
1 'polypeptide(L)'
;MAGNSFGTAFRFTSWGESHGPAIGCVIDGVPPLIPLSEADIQPYLDRRAPGGSRFVTQRRETDRVKILSGVFEGQTTGTPISLMIENADMRSKDYDEIKDLFRPGHADYTYWAKYGIRDYRGGGRSSARETAVRVAAGAVAQKILGSGIKIRGALIRIGKQEVDRSRWDWKETARNPFFSPDAVMVDRWTRLLDKTRKEGASLGAVVEVVASGVPVGLGEPIYGKLDADLASAMMSINAVKGVEIGDGFAVAALSGIENADEMRMKKGKVAFLSNHAGGILGGISTGQDIVVRFAVKPTSSILTPRKTVDRHGKDRTIATKGRHDPCVGIRAVPVGEAMMAVVLADHLLRHRSLGR
;
A
#
# COMPACT_ATOMS: atom_id res chain seq x y z
N MET A 1 13.14 12.78 -15.18
CA MET A 1 11.82 12.14 -15.41
C MET A 1 10.92 12.39 -14.21
N ALA A 2 9.63 12.60 -14.45
CA ALA A 2 8.67 12.82 -13.36
C ALA A 2 8.29 11.48 -12.71
N GLY A 3 8.39 11.37 -11.37
CA GLY A 3 8.13 10.14 -10.62
C GLY A 3 6.66 9.93 -10.24
N ASN A 4 5.71 10.17 -11.18
CA ASN A 4 4.27 10.03 -10.90
C ASN A 4 3.63 8.84 -11.63
N SER A 5 4.42 8.07 -12.39
CA SER A 5 3.99 6.87 -13.11
C SER A 5 4.67 5.64 -12.53
N PHE A 6 3.94 4.53 -12.46
CA PHE A 6 4.43 3.23 -11.99
C PHE A 6 3.94 2.13 -12.93
N GLY A 7 4.79 1.10 -13.16
CA GLY A 7 4.54 -0.03 -14.04
C GLY A 7 5.08 0.16 -15.46
N THR A 8 5.05 -0.88 -16.25
CA THR A 8 5.58 -0.95 -17.63
C THR A 8 4.48 -1.29 -18.63
N ALA A 9 3.98 -2.52 -18.63
CA ALA A 9 2.88 -2.98 -19.48
C ALA A 9 1.52 -2.60 -18.88
N PHE A 10 1.31 -2.84 -17.58
CA PHE A 10 0.24 -2.21 -16.81
C PHE A 10 0.83 -0.98 -16.12
N ARG A 11 0.52 0.19 -16.61
CA ARG A 11 1.10 1.43 -16.15
C ARG A 11 0.02 2.41 -15.68
N PHE A 12 0.23 3.05 -14.53
CA PHE A 12 -0.65 4.14 -14.12
C PHE A 12 0.13 5.40 -13.74
N THR A 13 -0.45 6.56 -14.03
CA THR A 13 0.05 7.87 -13.64
C THR A 13 -0.95 8.50 -12.68
N SER A 14 -0.54 8.79 -11.44
CA SER A 14 -1.39 9.42 -10.44
C SER A 14 -1.22 10.94 -10.40
N TRP A 15 -2.30 11.67 -10.09
CA TRP A 15 -2.34 13.14 -10.03
C TRP A 15 -3.23 13.63 -8.88
N GLY A 16 -3.15 14.92 -8.59
CA GLY A 16 -3.96 15.62 -7.59
C GLY A 16 -3.34 15.62 -6.19
N GLU A 17 -3.76 16.56 -5.35
CA GLU A 17 -3.32 16.79 -3.99
C GLU A 17 -4.44 16.56 -2.99
N SER A 18 -4.06 16.30 -1.71
CA SER A 18 -5.01 15.95 -0.64
C SER A 18 -6.03 17.02 -0.31
N HIS A 19 -5.76 18.30 -0.64
CA HIS A 19 -6.63 19.45 -0.45
C HIS A 19 -6.89 20.20 -1.77
N GLY A 20 -6.57 19.61 -2.92
CA GLY A 20 -7.05 20.00 -4.22
C GLY A 20 -8.50 19.51 -4.47
N PRO A 21 -9.12 19.88 -5.59
CA PRO A 21 -10.52 19.54 -5.88
C PRO A 21 -10.74 18.02 -6.01
N ALA A 22 -9.77 17.31 -6.55
CA ALA A 22 -9.82 15.86 -6.76
C ALA A 22 -8.43 15.24 -6.78
N ILE A 23 -8.41 13.92 -6.67
CA ILE A 23 -7.26 13.05 -6.99
C ILE A 23 -7.69 12.06 -8.05
N GLY A 24 -6.74 11.55 -8.83
CA GLY A 24 -7.07 10.55 -9.85
C GLY A 24 -5.85 9.86 -10.42
N CYS A 25 -6.09 8.96 -11.33
CA CYS A 25 -5.06 8.33 -12.13
C CYS A 25 -5.53 8.05 -13.55
N VAL A 26 -4.57 7.95 -14.46
CA VAL A 26 -4.76 7.38 -15.79
C VAL A 26 -4.01 6.07 -15.82
N ILE A 27 -4.72 5.00 -16.21
CA ILE A 27 -4.19 3.64 -16.31
C ILE A 27 -4.10 3.29 -17.79
N ASP A 28 -2.96 2.80 -18.22
CA ASP A 28 -2.70 2.34 -19.57
C ASP A 28 -2.27 0.86 -19.57
N GLY A 29 -2.45 0.18 -20.73
CA GLY A 29 -2.10 -1.23 -20.91
C GLY A 29 -3.14 -2.23 -20.41
N VAL A 30 -4.37 -1.80 -20.10
CA VAL A 30 -5.46 -2.72 -19.78
C VAL A 30 -5.99 -3.38 -21.04
N PRO A 31 -6.00 -4.73 -21.14
CA PRO A 31 -6.58 -5.42 -22.30
C PRO A 31 -8.05 -5.04 -22.53
N PRO A 32 -8.54 -5.03 -23.78
CA PRO A 32 -9.96 -4.79 -24.08
C PRO A 32 -10.83 -5.94 -23.61
N LEU A 33 -12.16 -5.69 -23.59
CA LEU A 33 -13.23 -6.66 -23.31
C LEU A 33 -13.23 -7.22 -21.88
N ILE A 34 -12.56 -6.55 -20.93
CA ILE A 34 -12.66 -6.90 -19.50
C ILE A 34 -13.89 -6.18 -18.93
N PRO A 35 -14.85 -6.89 -18.30
CA PRO A 35 -15.97 -6.25 -17.60
C PRO A 35 -15.46 -5.33 -16.48
N LEU A 36 -15.85 -4.04 -16.52
CA LEU A 36 -15.41 -3.03 -15.55
C LEU A 36 -16.47 -1.95 -15.39
N SER A 37 -16.76 -1.66 -14.11
CA SER A 37 -17.62 -0.56 -13.68
C SER A 37 -17.08 0.05 -12.39
N GLU A 38 -17.63 1.17 -11.95
CA GLU A 38 -17.32 1.75 -10.64
C GLU A 38 -17.63 0.78 -9.50
N ALA A 39 -18.67 -0.05 -9.64
CA ALA A 39 -19.05 -1.06 -8.64
C ALA A 39 -17.98 -2.15 -8.44
N ASP A 40 -17.15 -2.39 -9.43
CA ASP A 40 -16.00 -3.33 -9.32
C ASP A 40 -14.84 -2.72 -8.52
N ILE A 41 -14.71 -1.39 -8.49
CA ILE A 41 -13.60 -0.66 -7.85
C ILE A 41 -13.97 -0.22 -6.43
N GLN A 42 -15.21 0.22 -6.22
CA GLN A 42 -15.66 0.85 -4.98
C GLN A 42 -15.42 0.01 -3.71
N PRO A 43 -15.66 -1.32 -3.69
CA PRO A 43 -15.43 -2.13 -2.49
C PRO A 43 -13.97 -2.11 -1.99
N TYR A 44 -13.00 -1.98 -2.88
CA TYR A 44 -11.58 -1.84 -2.52
C TYR A 44 -11.30 -0.47 -1.88
N LEU A 45 -11.92 0.58 -2.41
CA LEU A 45 -11.82 1.93 -1.87
C LEU A 45 -12.47 2.02 -0.49
N ASP A 46 -13.64 1.41 -0.30
CA ASP A 46 -14.37 1.40 0.97
C ASP A 46 -13.53 0.74 2.09
N ARG A 47 -12.82 -0.36 1.79
CA ARG A 47 -11.89 -1.00 2.74
C ARG A 47 -10.73 -0.10 3.15
N ARG A 48 -10.28 0.80 2.25
CA ARG A 48 -9.19 1.75 2.52
C ARG A 48 -9.69 3.05 3.15
N ALA A 49 -10.93 3.44 2.92
CA ALA A 49 -11.48 4.75 3.25
C ALA A 49 -11.27 5.12 4.73
N PRO A 50 -11.07 6.41 5.05
CA PRO A 50 -11.05 6.88 6.42
C PRO A 50 -12.45 6.81 7.05
N GLY A 51 -12.52 6.73 8.39
CA GLY A 51 -13.79 6.77 9.12
C GLY A 51 -14.46 5.40 9.34
N GLY A 52 -13.94 4.31 8.79
CA GLY A 52 -14.45 2.95 8.99
C GLY A 52 -14.29 2.41 10.42
N SER A 53 -13.42 3.02 11.25
CA SER A 53 -13.28 2.70 12.66
C SER A 53 -12.78 3.90 13.48
N ARG A 54 -12.93 3.82 14.82
CA ARG A 54 -12.39 4.83 15.75
C ARG A 54 -10.85 4.87 15.81
N PHE A 55 -10.17 3.90 15.20
CA PHE A 55 -8.71 3.75 15.19
C PHE A 55 -8.05 4.35 13.94
N VAL A 56 -8.84 4.89 13.04
CA VAL A 56 -8.38 5.64 11.87
C VAL A 56 -8.84 7.09 11.96
N THR A 57 -8.31 7.94 11.10
CA THR A 57 -8.68 9.37 11.08
C THR A 57 -10.20 9.57 11.01
N GLN A 58 -10.71 10.58 11.72
CA GLN A 58 -12.12 10.98 11.71
C GLN A 58 -12.53 11.77 10.45
N ARG A 59 -11.65 11.89 9.47
CA ARG A 59 -11.97 12.45 8.17
C ARG A 59 -13.02 11.56 7.48
N ARG A 60 -14.06 12.19 6.92
CA ARG A 60 -15.12 11.47 6.21
C ARG A 60 -14.99 11.71 4.71
N GLU A 61 -14.41 10.76 4.02
CA GLU A 61 -14.34 10.73 2.57
C GLU A 61 -15.08 9.50 2.07
N THR A 62 -16.00 9.68 1.15
CA THR A 62 -16.73 8.55 0.55
C THR A 62 -15.90 7.82 -0.49
N ASP A 63 -14.78 8.42 -0.93
CA ASP A 63 -13.88 7.90 -1.96
C ASP A 63 -14.62 7.37 -3.20
N ARG A 64 -15.73 8.00 -3.58
CA ARG A 64 -16.50 7.59 -4.76
C ARG A 64 -15.67 7.78 -6.01
N VAL A 65 -15.41 6.67 -6.68
CA VAL A 65 -14.68 6.68 -7.95
C VAL A 65 -15.63 6.99 -9.11
N LYS A 66 -15.13 7.73 -10.10
CA LYS A 66 -15.77 7.96 -11.40
C LYS A 66 -14.82 7.46 -12.50
N ILE A 67 -15.33 6.66 -13.42
CA ILE A 67 -14.63 6.28 -14.64
C ILE A 67 -14.94 7.33 -15.71
N LEU A 68 -13.91 8.01 -16.21
CA LEU A 68 -14.06 9.11 -17.17
C LEU A 68 -13.74 8.70 -18.61
N SER A 69 -13.03 7.60 -18.82
CA SER A 69 -12.66 7.07 -20.15
C SER A 69 -12.25 5.60 -20.08
N GLY A 70 -12.07 4.97 -21.24
CA GLY A 70 -11.51 3.61 -21.37
C GLY A 70 -12.51 2.48 -21.11
N VAL A 71 -13.79 2.79 -20.91
CA VAL A 71 -14.88 1.81 -20.74
C VAL A 71 -16.04 2.20 -21.63
N PHE A 72 -16.59 1.23 -22.35
CA PHE A 72 -17.77 1.35 -23.20
C PHE A 72 -18.66 0.12 -23.00
N GLU A 73 -19.97 0.31 -22.82
CA GLU A 73 -20.93 -0.76 -22.54
C GLU A 73 -20.49 -1.75 -21.44
N GLY A 74 -19.87 -1.22 -20.37
CA GLY A 74 -19.41 -2.00 -19.22
C GLY A 74 -18.15 -2.85 -19.48
N GLN A 75 -17.42 -2.60 -20.58
CA GLN A 75 -16.19 -3.31 -20.92
C GLN A 75 -15.05 -2.34 -21.20
N THR A 76 -13.82 -2.73 -20.87
CA THR A 76 -12.62 -1.98 -21.22
C THR A 76 -12.43 -1.95 -22.75
N THR A 77 -11.95 -0.81 -23.26
CA THR A 77 -11.77 -0.59 -24.70
C THR A 77 -10.33 -0.84 -25.18
N GLY A 78 -9.39 -1.09 -24.26
CA GLY A 78 -7.95 -1.15 -24.58
C GLY A 78 -7.29 0.24 -24.67
N THR A 79 -8.05 1.32 -24.48
CA THR A 79 -7.54 2.70 -24.41
C THR A 79 -7.37 3.15 -22.96
N PRO A 80 -6.70 4.28 -22.68
CA PRO A 80 -6.44 4.72 -21.30
C PRO A 80 -7.70 4.88 -20.45
N ILE A 81 -7.70 4.27 -19.26
CA ILE A 81 -8.78 4.38 -18.27
C ILE A 81 -8.45 5.54 -17.34
N SER A 82 -9.27 6.58 -17.33
CA SER A 82 -9.15 7.69 -16.39
C SER A 82 -10.10 7.50 -15.22
N LEU A 83 -9.54 7.51 -14.00
CA LEU A 83 -10.27 7.42 -12.74
C LEU A 83 -10.12 8.71 -11.95
N MET A 84 -11.22 9.20 -11.37
CA MET A 84 -11.24 10.41 -10.53
C MET A 84 -12.01 10.15 -9.24
N ILE A 85 -11.51 10.74 -8.15
CA ILE A 85 -12.13 10.76 -6.82
C ILE A 85 -12.13 12.19 -6.31
N GLU A 86 -13.30 12.75 -6.06
CA GLU A 86 -13.44 14.11 -5.52
C GLU A 86 -13.00 14.17 -4.04
N ASN A 87 -12.43 15.28 -3.62
CA ASN A 87 -12.11 15.54 -2.22
C ASN A 87 -13.29 16.30 -1.56
N ALA A 88 -14.03 15.63 -0.67
CA ALA A 88 -15.24 16.18 -0.05
C ALA A 88 -15.00 16.85 1.31
N ASP A 89 -14.09 16.34 2.15
CA ASP A 89 -13.84 16.81 3.53
C ASP A 89 -12.46 17.50 3.66
N MET A 90 -12.28 18.62 2.96
CA MET A 90 -11.07 19.45 3.04
C MET A 90 -11.22 20.53 4.11
N ARG A 91 -10.30 20.59 5.08
CA ARG A 91 -10.24 21.61 6.12
C ARG A 91 -8.88 22.31 6.09
N SER A 92 -8.69 23.21 5.13
CA SER A 92 -7.44 23.93 4.93
C SER A 92 -7.04 24.82 6.12
N LYS A 93 -8.02 25.37 6.86
CA LYS A 93 -7.79 26.20 8.07
C LYS A 93 -7.01 25.48 9.18
N ASP A 94 -7.06 24.15 9.25
CA ASP A 94 -6.32 23.36 10.26
C ASP A 94 -4.78 23.48 10.11
N TYR A 95 -4.29 24.03 8.98
CA TYR A 95 -2.86 24.11 8.64
C TYR A 95 -2.29 25.52 8.61
N ASP A 96 -3.09 26.58 8.83
CA ASP A 96 -2.65 27.97 8.72
C ASP A 96 -1.58 28.30 9.77
N GLU A 97 -1.70 27.78 11.00
CA GLU A 97 -0.73 27.99 12.09
C GLU A 97 0.65 27.37 11.80
N ILE A 98 0.72 26.38 10.91
CA ILE A 98 1.95 25.61 10.62
C ILE A 98 2.46 25.79 9.19
N LYS A 99 1.90 26.74 8.43
CA LYS A 99 2.25 26.97 7.01
C LYS A 99 3.74 27.22 6.79
N ASP A 100 4.39 27.88 7.74
CA ASP A 100 5.81 28.24 7.66
C ASP A 100 6.72 27.25 8.39
N LEU A 101 6.16 26.23 9.08
CA LEU A 101 6.90 25.26 9.86
C LEU A 101 7.06 23.93 9.11
N PHE A 102 8.15 23.22 9.38
CA PHE A 102 8.36 21.88 8.86
C PHE A 102 8.07 20.82 9.93
N ARG A 103 7.12 19.95 9.71
CA ARG A 103 6.81 18.86 10.64
C ARG A 103 7.98 17.87 10.70
N PRO A 104 8.55 17.56 11.87
CA PRO A 104 9.62 16.58 11.99
C PRO A 104 9.16 15.20 11.51
N GLY A 105 10.00 14.54 10.68
CA GLY A 105 9.68 13.25 10.10
C GLY A 105 8.60 13.28 8.99
N HIS A 106 8.11 14.45 8.58
CA HIS A 106 7.23 14.64 7.44
C HIS A 106 8.01 15.12 6.20
N ALA A 107 7.39 15.08 5.03
CA ALA A 107 8.00 15.49 3.77
C ALA A 107 8.07 17.02 3.58
N ASP A 108 7.63 17.83 4.53
CA ASP A 108 7.53 19.29 4.40
C ASP A 108 8.84 19.95 3.97
N TYR A 109 9.93 19.66 4.68
CA TYR A 109 11.25 20.21 4.39
C TYR A 109 11.79 19.75 3.03
N THR A 110 11.68 18.46 2.74
CA THR A 110 12.22 17.87 1.49
C THR A 110 11.49 18.37 0.25
N TYR A 111 10.17 18.59 0.34
CA TYR A 111 9.39 19.21 -0.73
C TYR A 111 9.77 20.67 -0.93
N TRP A 112 9.89 21.44 0.16
CA TRP A 112 10.34 22.83 0.10
C TRP A 112 11.74 22.94 -0.53
N ALA A 113 12.70 22.15 -0.06
CA ALA A 113 14.07 22.16 -0.56
C ALA A 113 14.18 21.74 -2.03
N LYS A 114 13.33 20.79 -2.47
CA LYS A 114 13.39 20.27 -3.85
C LYS A 114 12.67 21.16 -4.86
N TYR A 115 11.50 21.68 -4.51
CA TYR A 115 10.61 22.36 -5.46
C TYR A 115 10.54 23.89 -5.25
N GLY A 116 11.09 24.42 -4.16
CA GLY A 116 10.99 25.85 -3.80
C GLY A 116 9.59 26.30 -3.36
N ILE A 117 8.60 25.40 -3.47
CA ILE A 117 7.20 25.62 -3.09
C ILE A 117 6.62 24.32 -2.50
N ARG A 118 5.69 24.46 -1.58
CA ARG A 118 4.93 23.35 -1.04
C ARG A 118 3.49 23.76 -0.77
N ASP A 119 2.54 22.89 -1.07
CA ASP A 119 1.20 22.99 -0.50
C ASP A 119 1.23 22.54 0.95
N TYR A 120 1.11 23.49 1.89
CA TYR A 120 1.15 23.21 3.34
C TYR A 120 -0.15 22.53 3.81
N ARG A 121 -1.21 22.56 3.05
CA ARG A 121 -2.51 21.99 3.39
C ARG A 121 -2.43 20.46 3.30
N GLY A 122 -2.39 19.77 4.44
CA GLY A 122 -2.38 18.30 4.55
C GLY A 122 -1.17 17.57 3.97
N GLY A 123 -0.24 18.27 3.30
CA GLY A 123 0.97 17.67 2.71
C GLY A 123 0.90 17.37 1.21
N GLY A 124 -0.13 17.83 0.50
CA GLY A 124 -0.21 17.71 -0.96
C GLY A 124 -0.09 16.26 -1.46
N ARG A 125 0.84 16.04 -2.41
CA ARG A 125 1.16 14.70 -2.97
C ARG A 125 1.78 13.73 -1.96
N SER A 126 2.42 14.21 -0.87
CA SER A 126 3.00 13.34 0.16
C SER A 126 1.96 12.78 1.14
N SER A 127 0.72 13.24 1.05
CA SER A 127 -0.37 12.77 1.90
C SER A 127 -0.79 11.33 1.57
N ALA A 128 -1.13 10.54 2.61
CA ALA A 128 -1.70 9.20 2.43
C ALA A 128 -3.05 9.20 1.66
N ARG A 129 -3.64 10.37 1.39
CA ARG A 129 -4.82 10.52 0.52
C ARG A 129 -4.57 9.98 -0.89
N GLU A 130 -3.36 10.17 -1.42
CA GLU A 130 -2.93 9.69 -2.73
C GLU A 130 -3.10 8.17 -2.87
N THR A 131 -2.99 7.40 -1.79
CA THR A 131 -3.15 5.94 -1.84
C THR A 131 -4.53 5.47 -2.28
N ALA A 132 -5.57 6.33 -2.28
CA ALA A 132 -6.87 5.97 -2.83
C ALA A 132 -6.80 5.66 -4.32
N VAL A 133 -6.04 6.43 -5.09
CA VAL A 133 -5.89 6.19 -6.53
C VAL A 133 -5.06 4.94 -6.83
N ARG A 134 -4.11 4.58 -5.94
CA ARG A 134 -3.39 3.30 -6.04
C ARG A 134 -4.33 2.11 -5.83
N VAL A 135 -5.24 2.22 -4.86
CA VAL A 135 -6.25 1.19 -4.59
C VAL A 135 -7.22 1.06 -5.77
N ALA A 136 -7.64 2.19 -6.36
CA ALA A 136 -8.47 2.17 -7.57
C ALA A 136 -7.75 1.49 -8.76
N ALA A 137 -6.47 1.83 -9.00
CA ALA A 137 -5.66 1.18 -10.03
C ALA A 137 -5.45 -0.32 -9.73
N GLY A 138 -5.22 -0.68 -8.46
CA GLY A 138 -5.09 -2.06 -8.01
C GLY A 138 -6.37 -2.89 -8.23
N ALA A 139 -7.55 -2.29 -8.05
CA ALA A 139 -8.82 -2.95 -8.36
C ALA A 139 -8.96 -3.28 -9.85
N VAL A 140 -8.54 -2.37 -10.74
CA VAL A 140 -8.47 -2.65 -12.19
C VAL A 140 -7.46 -3.75 -12.48
N ALA A 141 -6.29 -3.73 -11.84
CA ALA A 141 -5.28 -4.78 -11.97
C ALA A 141 -5.81 -6.17 -11.56
N GLN A 142 -6.62 -6.24 -10.49
CA GLN A 142 -7.27 -7.49 -10.06
C GLN A 142 -8.16 -8.10 -11.15
N LYS A 143 -8.82 -7.29 -11.98
CA LYS A 143 -9.62 -7.78 -13.11
C LYS A 143 -8.75 -8.47 -14.16
N ILE A 144 -7.53 -7.99 -14.39
CA ILE A 144 -6.56 -8.62 -15.31
C ILE A 144 -6.04 -9.95 -14.76
N LEU A 145 -5.79 -10.01 -13.43
CA LEU A 145 -5.32 -11.22 -12.74
C LEU A 145 -6.37 -12.32 -12.69
N GLY A 146 -7.66 -11.95 -12.70
CA GLY A 146 -8.78 -12.88 -12.61
C GLY A 146 -8.92 -13.54 -11.25
N SER A 147 -9.82 -14.54 -11.14
CA SER A 147 -10.15 -15.22 -9.89
C SER A 147 -9.11 -16.26 -9.43
N GLY A 148 -8.18 -16.64 -10.31
CA GLY A 148 -7.14 -17.63 -10.01
C GLY A 148 -6.07 -17.11 -9.04
N ILE A 149 -5.75 -15.82 -9.10
CA ILE A 149 -4.78 -15.19 -8.21
C ILE A 149 -5.52 -14.48 -7.09
N LYS A 150 -5.21 -14.85 -5.83
CA LYS A 150 -5.84 -14.29 -4.62
C LYS A 150 -4.80 -13.50 -3.85
N ILE A 151 -5.04 -12.21 -3.62
CA ILE A 151 -4.18 -11.32 -2.83
C ILE A 151 -4.87 -11.00 -1.52
N ARG A 152 -4.18 -11.18 -0.40
CA ARG A 152 -4.67 -10.94 0.96
C ARG A 152 -3.62 -10.24 1.78
N GLY A 153 -4.02 -9.20 2.48
CA GLY A 153 -3.16 -8.47 3.41
C GLY A 153 -3.60 -8.68 4.86
N ALA A 154 -2.63 -8.62 5.76
CA ALA A 154 -2.83 -8.69 7.19
C ALA A 154 -1.92 -7.69 7.90
N LEU A 155 -2.44 -7.04 8.93
CA LEU A 155 -1.63 -6.29 9.88
C LEU A 155 -1.07 -7.27 10.90
N ILE A 156 0.26 -7.40 10.96
CA ILE A 156 0.92 -8.41 11.79
C ILE A 156 1.62 -7.84 13.03
N ARG A 157 1.87 -6.52 13.07
CA ARG A 157 2.49 -5.86 14.21
C ARG A 157 2.02 -4.42 14.34
N ILE A 158 1.74 -3.98 15.57
CA ILE A 158 1.59 -2.56 15.94
C ILE A 158 2.57 -2.26 17.09
N GLY A 159 3.48 -1.32 16.88
CA GLY A 159 4.54 -1.00 17.84
C GLY A 159 5.37 -2.24 18.17
N LYS A 160 5.37 -2.65 19.45
CA LYS A 160 6.08 -3.84 19.94
C LYS A 160 5.22 -5.10 20.00
N GLN A 161 3.92 -5.01 19.70
CA GLN A 161 2.99 -6.12 19.80
C GLN A 161 2.79 -6.77 18.43
N GLU A 162 3.05 -8.07 18.34
CA GLU A 162 2.99 -8.87 17.12
C GLU A 162 1.98 -10.02 17.26
N VAL A 163 1.38 -10.44 16.15
CA VAL A 163 0.49 -11.60 16.08
C VAL A 163 1.25 -12.89 16.37
N ASP A 164 0.54 -13.87 16.90
CA ASP A 164 1.06 -15.22 17.05
C ASP A 164 0.70 -16.05 15.79
N ARG A 165 1.73 -16.53 15.09
CA ARG A 165 1.55 -17.31 13.86
C ARG A 165 0.76 -18.59 14.07
N SER A 166 0.75 -19.15 15.28
CA SER A 166 -0.02 -20.35 15.60
C SER A 166 -1.54 -20.12 15.63
N ARG A 167 -1.99 -18.86 15.77
CA ARG A 167 -3.39 -18.46 15.78
C ARG A 167 -3.84 -17.78 14.49
N TRP A 168 -3.09 -17.96 13.41
CA TRP A 168 -3.36 -17.31 12.13
C TRP A 168 -4.65 -17.82 11.48
N ASP A 169 -5.63 -16.94 11.29
CA ASP A 169 -6.84 -17.19 10.48
C ASP A 169 -7.07 -16.04 9.49
N TRP A 170 -6.97 -16.32 8.20
CA TRP A 170 -7.25 -15.33 7.16
C TRP A 170 -8.70 -14.81 7.18
N LYS A 171 -9.65 -15.58 7.68
CA LYS A 171 -11.06 -15.13 7.77
C LYS A 171 -11.23 -14.03 8.80
N GLU A 172 -10.38 -14.02 9.82
CA GLU A 172 -10.42 -13.02 10.89
C GLU A 172 -10.05 -11.63 10.38
N THR A 173 -9.21 -11.50 9.36
CA THR A 173 -8.83 -10.19 8.78
C THR A 173 -10.01 -9.36 8.29
N ALA A 174 -11.11 -10.00 7.87
CA ALA A 174 -12.32 -9.33 7.41
C ALA A 174 -13.32 -9.02 8.55
N ARG A 175 -13.08 -9.54 9.77
CA ARG A 175 -14.02 -9.46 10.90
C ARG A 175 -13.66 -8.39 11.93
N ASN A 176 -12.48 -7.79 11.80
CA ASN A 176 -12.00 -6.81 12.77
C ASN A 176 -11.42 -5.56 12.07
N PRO A 177 -11.40 -4.42 12.77
CA PRO A 177 -11.00 -3.13 12.17
C PRO A 177 -9.50 -2.99 11.91
N PHE A 178 -8.70 -3.97 12.29
CA PHE A 178 -7.23 -3.95 12.17
C PHE A 178 -6.72 -4.79 11.00
N PHE A 179 -7.56 -5.56 10.34
CA PHE A 179 -7.12 -6.62 9.42
C PHE A 179 -6.16 -7.61 10.10
N SER A 180 -6.35 -7.85 11.41
CA SER A 180 -5.56 -8.80 12.18
C SER A 180 -5.96 -10.23 11.82
N PRO A 181 -5.00 -11.15 11.55
CA PRO A 181 -5.28 -12.56 11.39
C PRO A 181 -5.38 -13.31 12.73
N ASP A 182 -5.12 -12.62 13.86
CA ASP A 182 -5.13 -13.15 15.21
C ASP A 182 -6.17 -12.40 16.05
N ALA A 183 -7.28 -13.04 16.37
CA ALA A 183 -8.39 -12.44 17.12
C ALA A 183 -7.95 -11.93 18.51
N VAL A 184 -6.98 -12.60 19.16
CA VAL A 184 -6.49 -12.17 20.48
C VAL A 184 -5.83 -10.80 20.43
N MET A 185 -5.23 -10.43 19.30
CA MET A 185 -4.57 -9.14 19.14
C MET A 185 -5.55 -7.99 18.98
N VAL A 186 -6.80 -8.23 18.59
CA VAL A 186 -7.82 -7.19 18.40
C VAL A 186 -8.02 -6.37 19.69
N ASP A 187 -8.25 -7.05 20.82
CA ASP A 187 -8.42 -6.38 22.12
C ASP A 187 -7.14 -5.73 22.63
N ARG A 188 -5.99 -6.37 22.41
CA ARG A 188 -4.69 -5.84 22.81
C ARG A 188 -4.36 -4.55 22.06
N TRP A 189 -4.54 -4.53 20.73
CA TRP A 189 -4.31 -3.36 19.90
C TRP A 189 -5.34 -2.25 20.13
N THR A 190 -6.58 -2.61 20.43
CA THR A 190 -7.60 -1.66 20.87
C THR A 190 -7.10 -0.84 22.08
N ARG A 191 -6.71 -1.53 23.15
CA ARG A 191 -6.18 -0.88 24.38
C ARG A 191 -4.91 -0.08 24.10
N LEU A 192 -3.99 -0.62 23.29
CA LEU A 192 -2.74 0.03 22.92
C LEU A 192 -2.99 1.35 22.19
N LEU A 193 -3.85 1.35 21.17
CA LEU A 193 -4.14 2.54 20.35
C LEU A 193 -4.98 3.57 21.11
N ASP A 194 -5.91 3.15 21.98
CA ASP A 194 -6.64 4.08 22.85
C ASP A 194 -5.69 4.80 23.82
N LYS A 195 -4.70 4.10 24.40
CA LYS A 195 -3.64 4.70 25.20
C LYS A 195 -2.79 5.67 24.37
N THR A 196 -2.29 5.23 23.23
CA THR A 196 -1.44 6.03 22.32
C THR A 196 -2.14 7.34 21.91
N ARG A 197 -3.45 7.27 21.62
CA ARG A 197 -4.25 8.45 21.26
C ARG A 197 -4.39 9.42 22.43
N LYS A 198 -4.61 8.93 23.66
CA LYS A 198 -4.67 9.77 24.87
C LYS A 198 -3.34 10.48 25.13
N GLU A 199 -2.22 9.84 24.81
CA GLU A 199 -0.87 10.41 24.92
C GLU A 199 -0.53 11.39 23.79
N GLY A 200 -1.43 11.58 22.80
CA GLY A 200 -1.17 12.43 21.65
C GLY A 200 -0.03 11.95 20.75
N ALA A 201 0.23 10.64 20.76
CA ALA A 201 1.31 9.96 20.04
C ALA A 201 0.77 9.11 18.87
N SER A 202 1.67 8.40 18.19
CA SER A 202 1.37 7.46 17.11
C SER A 202 2.30 6.26 17.15
N LEU A 203 1.88 5.15 16.53
CA LEU A 203 2.67 3.91 16.45
C LEU A 203 2.87 3.49 14.99
N GLY A 204 4.01 2.86 14.74
CA GLY A 204 4.31 2.17 13.50
C GLY A 204 3.69 0.77 13.47
N ALA A 205 3.78 0.12 12.31
CA ALA A 205 3.20 -1.19 12.07
C ALA A 205 4.01 -1.99 11.07
N VAL A 206 3.74 -3.30 11.00
CA VAL A 206 4.18 -4.17 9.92
C VAL A 206 2.96 -4.81 9.28
N VAL A 207 2.92 -4.75 7.96
CA VAL A 207 1.89 -5.37 7.12
C VAL A 207 2.52 -6.53 6.36
N GLU A 208 1.81 -7.64 6.25
CA GLU A 208 2.15 -8.77 5.38
C GLU A 208 1.09 -8.87 4.27
N VAL A 209 1.54 -9.04 3.03
CA VAL A 209 0.68 -9.29 1.87
C VAL A 209 1.10 -10.58 1.21
N VAL A 210 0.13 -11.45 0.96
CA VAL A 210 0.34 -12.76 0.34
C VAL A 210 -0.49 -12.86 -0.93
N ALA A 211 0.17 -13.23 -2.04
CA ALA A 211 -0.49 -13.60 -3.28
C ALA A 211 -0.38 -15.10 -3.53
N SER A 212 -1.50 -15.79 -3.60
CA SER A 212 -1.60 -17.23 -3.90
C SER A 212 -2.16 -17.47 -5.29
N GLY A 213 -1.80 -18.62 -5.91
CA GLY A 213 -2.23 -18.97 -7.26
C GLY A 213 -1.48 -18.25 -8.38
N VAL A 214 -0.36 -17.60 -8.06
CA VAL A 214 0.50 -16.94 -9.04
C VAL A 214 1.18 -18.02 -9.91
N PRO A 215 1.12 -17.93 -11.25
CA PRO A 215 1.78 -18.92 -12.12
C PRO A 215 3.31 -18.85 -11.99
N VAL A 216 3.98 -19.92 -12.35
CA VAL A 216 5.45 -19.93 -12.53
C VAL A 216 5.81 -19.05 -13.69
N GLY A 217 6.90 -18.28 -13.58
CA GLY A 217 7.50 -17.58 -14.73
C GLY A 217 7.26 -16.07 -14.77
N LEU A 218 6.58 -15.46 -13.79
CA LEU A 218 6.46 -14.00 -13.75
C LEU A 218 7.73 -13.37 -13.18
N GLY A 219 8.28 -12.39 -13.88
CA GLY A 219 9.50 -11.70 -13.49
C GLY A 219 10.65 -11.93 -14.48
N GLU A 220 11.76 -11.25 -14.24
CA GLU A 220 12.97 -11.28 -15.09
C GLU A 220 14.22 -11.61 -14.26
N PRO A 221 15.28 -12.16 -14.88
CA PRO A 221 16.43 -12.66 -14.11
C PRO A 221 17.40 -11.57 -13.62
N ILE A 222 17.47 -10.40 -14.27
CA ILE A 222 18.48 -9.36 -13.96
C ILE A 222 17.79 -8.05 -13.56
N TYR A 223 17.16 -7.38 -14.52
CA TYR A 223 16.41 -6.14 -14.31
C TYR A 223 14.90 -6.42 -14.48
N GLY A 224 14.05 -5.75 -13.70
CA GLY A 224 12.63 -6.09 -13.65
C GLY A 224 12.36 -7.43 -12.95
N LYS A 225 13.21 -7.79 -11.97
CA LYS A 225 12.96 -8.91 -11.07
C LYS A 225 11.69 -8.68 -10.31
N LEU A 226 10.87 -9.73 -10.16
CA LEU A 226 9.58 -9.62 -9.48
C LEU A 226 9.72 -9.15 -8.02
N ASP A 227 10.72 -9.65 -7.29
CA ASP A 227 11.02 -9.23 -5.92
C ASP A 227 11.45 -7.75 -5.85
N ALA A 228 12.27 -7.28 -6.80
CA ALA A 228 12.71 -5.89 -6.87
C ALA A 228 11.54 -4.94 -7.17
N ASP A 229 10.66 -5.29 -8.12
CA ASP A 229 9.49 -4.47 -8.47
C ASP A 229 8.46 -4.47 -7.34
N LEU A 230 8.25 -5.60 -6.64
CA LEU A 230 7.43 -5.67 -5.42
C LEU A 230 8.02 -4.81 -4.30
N ALA A 231 9.32 -4.88 -4.07
CA ALA A 231 9.99 -4.06 -3.06
C ALA A 231 9.87 -2.57 -3.40
N SER A 232 10.07 -2.18 -4.66
CA SER A 232 9.88 -0.81 -5.15
C SER A 232 8.44 -0.33 -4.96
N ALA A 233 7.45 -1.16 -5.31
CA ALA A 233 6.04 -0.86 -5.14
C ALA A 233 5.68 -0.60 -3.68
N MET A 234 6.06 -1.50 -2.77
CA MET A 234 5.77 -1.36 -1.33
C MET A 234 6.54 -0.19 -0.71
N MET A 235 7.83 0.01 -1.07
CA MET A 235 8.63 1.14 -0.58
C MET A 235 8.07 2.49 -1.04
N SER A 236 7.37 2.54 -2.17
CA SER A 236 6.71 3.75 -2.67
C SER A 236 5.47 4.16 -1.87
N ILE A 237 4.91 3.28 -1.04
CA ILE A 237 3.76 3.58 -0.17
C ILE A 237 4.19 4.59 0.90
N ASN A 238 3.35 5.60 1.14
CA ASN A 238 3.62 6.64 2.13
C ASN A 238 3.95 6.03 3.50
N ALA A 239 5.00 6.54 4.16
CA ALA A 239 5.51 6.12 5.46
C ALA A 239 6.17 4.72 5.51
N VAL A 240 6.28 3.97 4.43
CA VAL A 240 7.06 2.72 4.41
C VAL A 240 8.55 3.01 4.53
N LYS A 241 9.27 2.17 5.30
CA LYS A 241 10.69 2.30 5.62
C LYS A 241 11.50 1.01 5.50
N GLY A 242 10.84 -0.11 5.25
CA GLY A 242 11.48 -1.41 5.04
C GLY A 242 10.55 -2.35 4.31
N VAL A 243 11.10 -3.22 3.49
CA VAL A 243 10.39 -4.27 2.76
C VAL A 243 11.19 -5.55 2.89
N GLU A 244 10.50 -6.66 3.06
CA GLU A 244 11.06 -8.02 3.09
C GLU A 244 10.27 -8.93 2.15
N ILE A 245 10.97 -9.82 1.46
CA ILE A 245 10.42 -10.88 0.62
C ILE A 245 10.74 -12.23 1.28
N GLY A 246 9.75 -13.11 1.40
CA GLY A 246 9.94 -14.39 2.09
C GLY A 246 10.40 -14.19 3.54
N ASP A 247 11.47 -14.88 3.95
CA ASP A 247 12.02 -14.72 5.31
C ASP A 247 12.78 -13.41 5.53
N GLY A 248 13.00 -12.63 4.45
CA GLY A 248 13.58 -11.28 4.54
C GLY A 248 14.95 -11.27 5.21
N PHE A 249 15.16 -10.40 6.20
CA PHE A 249 16.44 -10.29 6.92
C PHE A 249 16.79 -11.54 7.76
N ALA A 250 15.80 -12.38 8.11
CA ALA A 250 16.06 -13.59 8.88
C ALA A 250 16.94 -14.60 8.14
N VAL A 251 16.96 -14.59 6.78
CA VAL A 251 17.81 -15.48 5.97
C VAL A 251 19.29 -15.35 6.30
N ALA A 252 19.74 -14.17 6.77
CA ALA A 252 21.14 -13.95 7.12
C ALA A 252 21.64 -14.80 8.30
N ALA A 253 20.72 -15.33 9.12
CA ALA A 253 21.01 -16.21 10.24
C ALA A 253 20.92 -17.70 9.88
N LEU A 254 20.45 -18.03 8.67
CA LEU A 254 20.28 -19.41 8.21
C LEU A 254 21.54 -19.90 7.48
N SER A 255 21.86 -21.17 7.65
CA SER A 255 22.83 -21.86 6.77
C SER A 255 22.18 -22.14 5.39
N GLY A 256 22.98 -22.43 4.37
CA GLY A 256 22.47 -22.83 3.07
C GLY A 256 21.63 -24.12 3.11
N ILE A 257 21.84 -24.98 4.11
CA ILE A 257 21.01 -26.17 4.33
C ILE A 257 19.63 -25.79 4.87
N GLU A 258 19.56 -24.92 5.86
CA GLU A 258 18.30 -24.47 6.48
C GLU A 258 17.47 -23.59 5.52
N ASN A 259 18.11 -22.77 4.70
CA ASN A 259 17.45 -21.89 3.75
C ASN A 259 17.05 -22.59 2.44
N ALA A 260 17.35 -23.86 2.26
CA ALA A 260 17.04 -24.57 1.02
C ALA A 260 15.52 -24.84 0.90
N ASP A 261 14.89 -24.27 -0.12
CA ASP A 261 13.52 -24.61 -0.50
C ASP A 261 13.53 -25.91 -1.33
N GLU A 262 13.65 -27.05 -0.64
CA GLU A 262 13.71 -28.37 -1.28
C GLU A 262 12.48 -28.67 -2.13
N MET A 263 12.66 -29.42 -3.22
CA MET A 263 11.61 -29.76 -4.17
C MET A 263 11.32 -31.24 -4.23
N ARG A 264 10.07 -31.61 -4.50
CA ARG A 264 9.61 -32.99 -4.76
C ARG A 264 8.59 -33.00 -5.91
N MET A 265 8.52 -34.09 -6.61
CA MET A 265 7.42 -34.29 -7.56
C MET A 265 6.17 -34.77 -6.81
N LYS A 266 5.05 -34.03 -6.98
CA LYS A 266 3.74 -34.36 -6.42
C LYS A 266 2.68 -34.30 -7.51
N LYS A 267 2.05 -35.42 -7.83
CA LYS A 267 1.01 -35.54 -8.88
C LYS A 267 1.44 -34.90 -10.22
N GLY A 268 2.65 -35.17 -10.67
CA GLY A 268 3.19 -34.70 -11.94
C GLY A 268 3.61 -33.21 -11.96
N LYS A 269 3.61 -32.52 -10.81
CA LYS A 269 4.04 -31.13 -10.67
C LYS A 269 5.14 -31.01 -9.62
N VAL A 270 6.02 -30.00 -9.79
CA VAL A 270 6.99 -29.62 -8.77
C VAL A 270 6.24 -29.06 -7.56
N ALA A 271 6.59 -29.50 -6.37
CA ALA A 271 6.11 -28.99 -5.09
C ALA A 271 7.32 -28.68 -4.20
N PHE A 272 7.31 -27.55 -3.56
CA PHE A 272 8.32 -27.11 -2.62
C PHE A 272 7.95 -27.56 -1.20
N LEU A 273 8.96 -27.86 -0.36
CA LEU A 273 8.76 -28.30 1.03
C LEU A 273 8.78 -27.14 2.02
N SER A 274 9.36 -26.00 1.62
CA SER A 274 9.40 -24.73 2.36
C SER A 274 9.21 -23.56 1.39
N ASN A 275 9.18 -22.32 1.90
CA ASN A 275 9.02 -21.11 1.10
C ASN A 275 9.84 -19.96 1.71
N HIS A 276 11.10 -20.20 2.03
CA HIS A 276 12.03 -19.18 2.57
C HIS A 276 12.23 -18.02 1.61
N ALA A 277 12.30 -18.32 0.31
CA ALA A 277 12.45 -17.33 -0.77
C ALA A 277 11.16 -16.51 -1.02
N GLY A 278 10.02 -16.84 -0.37
CA GLY A 278 8.78 -16.11 -0.53
C GLY A 278 8.17 -16.19 -1.93
N GLY A 279 8.30 -17.34 -2.60
CA GLY A 279 7.69 -17.62 -3.91
C GLY A 279 8.45 -17.07 -5.11
N ILE A 280 9.69 -16.58 -4.92
CA ILE A 280 10.48 -15.94 -5.98
C ILE A 280 11.92 -16.46 -5.92
N LEU A 281 12.39 -17.04 -7.00
CA LEU A 281 13.78 -17.50 -7.16
C LEU A 281 14.40 -16.87 -8.40
N GLY A 282 15.58 -16.27 -8.26
CA GLY A 282 16.26 -15.59 -9.37
C GLY A 282 15.46 -14.43 -9.97
N GLY A 283 14.51 -13.83 -9.22
CA GLY A 283 13.64 -12.75 -9.68
C GLY A 283 12.36 -13.22 -10.40
N ILE A 284 12.11 -14.54 -10.42
CA ILE A 284 11.00 -15.16 -11.17
C ILE A 284 10.12 -15.97 -10.21
N SER A 285 8.79 -15.89 -10.38
CA SER A 285 7.83 -16.61 -9.54
C SER A 285 7.94 -18.13 -9.69
N THR A 286 7.85 -18.87 -8.57
CA THR A 286 7.98 -20.32 -8.49
C THR A 286 6.66 -21.08 -8.57
N GLY A 287 5.53 -20.39 -8.48
CA GLY A 287 4.18 -20.98 -8.32
C GLY A 287 3.79 -21.18 -6.86
N GLN A 288 4.66 -20.90 -5.90
CA GLN A 288 4.34 -20.82 -4.48
C GLN A 288 3.67 -19.48 -4.14
N ASP A 289 3.16 -19.38 -2.91
CA ASP A 289 2.65 -18.10 -2.39
C ASP A 289 3.77 -17.06 -2.39
N ILE A 290 3.49 -15.88 -2.96
CA ILE A 290 4.39 -14.75 -2.89
C ILE A 290 4.11 -14.03 -1.58
N VAL A 291 5.14 -13.89 -0.74
CA VAL A 291 5.04 -13.29 0.61
C VAL A 291 5.89 -12.03 0.69
N VAL A 292 5.24 -10.89 0.96
CA VAL A 292 5.89 -9.59 1.12
C VAL A 292 5.49 -8.97 2.45
N ARG A 293 6.46 -8.48 3.22
CA ARG A 293 6.23 -7.69 4.43
C ARG A 293 6.79 -6.29 4.24
N PHE A 294 6.12 -5.30 4.84
CA PHE A 294 6.65 -3.95 4.86
C PHE A 294 6.36 -3.22 6.17
N ALA A 295 7.35 -2.43 6.60
CA ALA A 295 7.30 -1.65 7.83
C ALA A 295 6.84 -0.22 7.58
N VAL A 296 5.81 0.21 8.28
CA VAL A 296 5.22 1.54 8.21
C VAL A 296 5.63 2.32 9.46
N LYS A 297 6.31 3.47 9.27
CA LYS A 297 6.71 4.31 10.41
C LYS A 297 5.51 4.97 11.10
N PRO A 298 5.63 5.40 12.37
CA PRO A 298 4.61 6.20 13.03
C PRO A 298 4.27 7.47 12.24
N THR A 299 3.01 7.93 12.35
CA THR A 299 2.56 9.21 11.78
C THR A 299 3.35 10.36 12.41
N SER A 300 3.88 11.27 11.57
CA SER A 300 4.68 12.41 12.04
C SER A 300 3.85 13.53 12.66
N SER A 301 2.57 13.61 12.32
CA SER A 301 1.66 14.64 12.85
C SER A 301 1.11 14.16 14.20
N ILE A 302 1.69 14.69 15.31
CA ILE A 302 1.35 14.32 16.68
C ILE A 302 1.11 15.59 17.52
N LEU A 303 0.34 15.43 18.60
CA LEU A 303 0.00 16.53 19.51
C LEU A 303 1.13 16.89 20.46
N THR A 304 2.07 15.96 20.70
CA THR A 304 3.22 16.20 21.58
C THR A 304 4.20 17.18 20.92
N PRO A 305 4.57 18.31 21.58
CA PRO A 305 5.49 19.29 21.04
C PRO A 305 6.84 18.71 20.62
N ARG A 306 7.36 19.13 19.46
CA ARG A 306 8.66 18.71 18.92
C ARG A 306 9.44 19.91 18.41
N LYS A 307 10.76 19.86 18.52
CA LYS A 307 11.68 20.84 17.95
C LYS A 307 11.64 20.76 16.42
N THR A 308 11.64 21.91 15.76
CA THR A 308 11.66 22.06 14.30
C THR A 308 12.31 23.38 13.90
N VAL A 309 12.33 23.66 12.61
CA VAL A 309 12.71 24.95 12.05
C VAL A 309 11.60 25.49 11.15
N ASP A 310 11.55 26.81 11.00
CA ASP A 310 10.69 27.46 10.01
C ASP A 310 11.41 27.62 8.65
N ARG A 311 10.65 28.03 7.62
CA ARG A 311 11.21 28.28 6.27
C ARG A 311 12.22 29.42 6.20
N HIS A 312 12.36 30.22 7.28
CA HIS A 312 13.29 31.32 7.40
C HIS A 312 14.57 30.92 8.20
N GLY A 313 14.73 29.63 8.53
CA GLY A 313 15.90 29.10 9.21
C GLY A 313 15.93 29.35 10.73
N LYS A 314 14.77 29.65 11.35
CA LYS A 314 14.71 29.89 12.80
C LYS A 314 14.21 28.65 13.55
N ASP A 315 14.83 28.33 14.68
CA ASP A 315 14.38 27.28 15.58
C ASP A 315 12.95 27.56 16.10
N ARG A 316 12.14 26.53 16.10
CA ARG A 316 10.72 26.54 16.52
C ARG A 316 10.35 25.29 17.30
N THR A 317 9.17 25.32 17.88
CA THR A 317 8.49 24.15 18.42
C THR A 317 7.13 24.01 17.73
N ILE A 318 6.78 22.78 17.34
CA ILE A 318 5.52 22.47 16.68
C ILE A 318 4.78 21.38 17.43
N ALA A 319 3.46 21.53 17.56
CA ALA A 319 2.50 20.48 17.90
C ALA A 319 1.45 20.45 16.81
N THR A 320 1.29 19.34 16.11
CA THR A 320 0.38 19.28 14.97
C THR A 320 -1.02 18.91 15.44
N LYS A 321 -1.90 19.90 15.53
CA LYS A 321 -3.34 19.68 15.74
C LYS A 321 -3.95 19.08 14.47
N GLY A 322 -5.01 18.29 14.58
CA GLY A 322 -5.73 17.75 13.44
C GLY A 322 -6.17 16.29 13.62
N ARG A 323 -6.82 15.77 12.59
CA ARG A 323 -7.40 14.42 12.56
C ARG A 323 -6.41 13.44 11.93
N HIS A 324 -5.48 12.89 12.72
CA HIS A 324 -4.45 11.97 12.23
C HIS A 324 -4.73 10.53 12.69
N ASP A 325 -4.27 9.56 11.89
CA ASP A 325 -4.32 8.15 12.25
C ASP A 325 -3.34 7.88 13.42
N PRO A 326 -3.75 7.27 14.53
CA PRO A 326 -2.81 6.82 15.57
C PRO A 326 -1.90 5.70 15.07
N CYS A 327 -2.32 4.96 14.03
CA CYS A 327 -1.53 3.97 13.32
C CYS A 327 -1.97 3.92 11.84
N VAL A 328 -1.18 4.51 10.95
CA VAL A 328 -1.49 4.51 9.51
C VAL A 328 -1.33 3.13 8.87
N GLY A 329 -0.66 2.19 9.53
CA GLY A 329 -0.48 0.82 9.06
C GLY A 329 -1.79 0.06 8.83
N ILE A 330 -2.85 0.38 9.58
CA ILE A 330 -4.17 -0.21 9.37
C ILE A 330 -4.64 0.03 7.93
N ARG A 331 -4.54 1.27 7.47
CA ARG A 331 -4.95 1.66 6.10
C ARG A 331 -3.95 1.24 5.04
N ALA A 332 -2.72 0.90 5.42
CA ALA A 332 -1.70 0.42 4.51
C ALA A 332 -1.96 -1.02 4.02
N VAL A 333 -2.78 -1.81 4.73
CA VAL A 333 -3.13 -3.18 4.32
C VAL A 333 -3.77 -3.22 2.93
N PRO A 334 -4.92 -2.57 2.66
CA PRO A 334 -5.52 -2.56 1.31
C PRO A 334 -4.65 -1.85 0.27
N VAL A 335 -3.77 -0.94 0.67
CA VAL A 335 -2.81 -0.31 -0.25
C VAL A 335 -1.73 -1.30 -0.68
N GLY A 336 -1.22 -2.12 0.25
CA GLY A 336 -0.26 -3.19 -0.06
C GLY A 336 -0.86 -4.25 -1.00
N GLU A 337 -2.11 -4.67 -0.73
CA GLU A 337 -2.84 -5.58 -1.63
C GLU A 337 -2.95 -5.00 -3.05
N ALA A 338 -3.29 -3.71 -3.17
CA ALA A 338 -3.42 -3.03 -4.45
C ALA A 338 -2.08 -2.93 -5.20
N MET A 339 -1.00 -2.58 -4.51
CA MET A 339 0.32 -2.49 -5.14
C MET A 339 0.87 -3.87 -5.55
N MET A 340 0.58 -4.93 -4.78
CA MET A 340 0.84 -6.31 -5.19
C MET A 340 0.09 -6.65 -6.49
N ALA A 341 -1.20 -6.30 -6.58
CA ALA A 341 -2.00 -6.54 -7.79
C ALA A 341 -1.45 -5.80 -9.01
N VAL A 342 -1.05 -4.54 -8.86
CA VAL A 342 -0.44 -3.73 -9.92
C VAL A 342 0.83 -4.40 -10.47
N VAL A 343 1.75 -4.82 -9.59
CA VAL A 343 3.00 -5.47 -10.00
C VAL A 343 2.72 -6.80 -10.68
N LEU A 344 1.85 -7.64 -10.10
CA LEU A 344 1.54 -8.93 -10.69
C LEU A 344 0.83 -8.81 -12.04
N ALA A 345 -0.08 -7.83 -12.21
CA ALA A 345 -0.73 -7.58 -13.49
C ALA A 345 0.27 -7.10 -14.56
N ASP A 346 1.20 -6.22 -14.19
CA ASP A 346 2.28 -5.77 -15.08
C ASP A 346 3.14 -6.95 -15.57
N HIS A 347 3.62 -7.77 -14.64
CA HIS A 347 4.43 -8.94 -14.97
C HIS A 347 3.64 -10.02 -15.74
N LEU A 348 2.35 -10.21 -15.44
CA LEU A 348 1.49 -11.14 -16.17
C LEU A 348 1.31 -10.72 -17.62
N LEU A 349 1.09 -9.43 -17.90
CA LEU A 349 0.98 -8.91 -19.25
C LEU A 349 2.29 -9.03 -20.03
N ARG A 350 3.41 -8.73 -19.38
CA ARG A 350 4.76 -8.91 -19.96
C ARG A 350 5.02 -10.39 -20.27
N HIS A 351 4.67 -11.31 -19.37
CA HIS A 351 4.81 -12.75 -19.58
C HIS A 351 3.97 -13.25 -20.77
N ARG A 352 2.70 -12.79 -20.85
CA ARG A 352 1.82 -13.12 -22.00
C ARG A 352 2.38 -12.63 -23.34
N SER A 353 3.11 -11.53 -23.37
CA SER A 353 3.73 -11.01 -24.61
C SER A 353 4.81 -11.92 -25.16
N LEU A 354 5.36 -12.83 -24.33
CA LEU A 354 6.32 -13.86 -24.75
C LEU A 354 5.65 -15.11 -25.36
N GLY A 355 4.31 -15.11 -25.52
CA GLY A 355 3.53 -16.23 -26.04
C GLY A 355 3.36 -17.40 -25.03
N ARG A 356 3.48 -17.10 -23.73
CA ARG A 356 3.39 -18.06 -22.63
C ARG A 356 2.13 -17.87 -21.79
#